data_afc31cc8dbcba0699ff63ef48f9af619
#
_entry.id   afc31cc8dbcba0699ff63ef48f9af619
#
_cell.length_a   1.000
_cell.length_b   1.000
_cell.length_c   1.000
_cell.angle_alpha   90.00
_cell.angle_beta   90.00
_cell.angle_gamma   90.00
#
_symmetry.space_group_name_H-M   'P 1'
#
loop_
_entity.id
_entity.type
_entity.pdbx_description
1 polymer ?
#
loop_
_entity_poly.entity_id
_entity_poly.type
_entity_poly.pdbx_seq_one_letter_code
_entity_poly.pdbx_strand_id
1 'polypeptide(L)'
;MERFPGYTVLRTEDCPEQHGTLTVLTHDVSGATVLLVENEDVNKAFGIGFGTFPSDDTGVFHILEHSVLAGSEKYPVTSPFLQLLKSSMASFLNAMTFPDKTVYPFATPNETDFKNLMDVYLNAVFCPLAMVDKSVFEQEGWHRDADGTVSGVVYNEMQGALAAPDAQLQDALERAMFPDTAYGFVSGGDPESIPALTYEKYKRVYRRHYSADNCCITLYGKMDMAEKLALLDKDYLSKMPKRSEERRVGKECRSR
;
A
#
# COMPACT_ATOMS: atom_id res chain seq x y z
N MET A 1 -2.52 -24.69 23.56
CA MET A 1 -3.22 -23.96 22.48
C MET A 1 -2.18 -23.16 21.72
N GLU A 2 -2.23 -23.21 20.42
CA GLU A 2 -1.38 -22.37 19.58
C GLU A 2 -1.70 -20.90 19.84
N ARG A 3 -0.67 -20.06 20.07
CA ARG A 3 -0.86 -18.65 20.46
C ARG A 3 -1.56 -17.82 19.36
N PHE A 4 -1.27 -18.18 18.09
CA PHE A 4 -1.77 -17.52 16.90
C PHE A 4 -2.34 -18.52 15.89
N PRO A 5 -3.59 -19.00 16.06
CA PRO A 5 -4.21 -19.93 15.12
C PRO A 5 -4.27 -19.38 13.71
N GLY A 6 -3.95 -20.19 12.69
CA GLY A 6 -3.89 -19.79 11.28
C GLY A 6 -2.60 -19.09 10.85
N TYR A 7 -1.62 -18.98 11.77
CA TYR A 7 -0.33 -18.37 11.50
C TYR A 7 0.82 -19.24 11.99
N THR A 8 1.83 -19.41 11.15
CA THR A 8 3.10 -20.04 11.50
C THR A 8 4.08 -18.97 11.98
N VAL A 9 4.61 -19.17 13.21
CA VAL A 9 5.69 -18.32 13.76
C VAL A 9 7.00 -18.66 13.08
N LEU A 10 7.62 -17.70 12.40
CA LEU A 10 8.91 -17.86 11.73
C LEU A 10 10.07 -17.57 12.68
N ARG A 11 9.95 -16.51 13.49
CA ARG A 11 10.92 -16.13 14.52
C ARG A 11 10.29 -15.22 15.57
N THR A 12 10.87 -15.22 16.76
CA THR A 12 10.59 -14.27 17.84
C THR A 12 11.93 -13.82 18.40
N GLU A 13 12.09 -12.51 18.60
CA GLU A 13 13.32 -11.91 19.11
C GLU A 13 13.00 -10.70 19.98
N ASP A 14 13.88 -10.42 20.92
CA ASP A 14 13.81 -9.18 21.70
C ASP A 14 14.12 -7.98 20.78
N CYS A 15 13.37 -6.91 20.96
CA CYS A 15 13.55 -5.63 20.25
C CYS A 15 13.79 -4.51 21.27
N PRO A 16 15.02 -4.37 21.79
CA PRO A 16 15.33 -3.42 22.86
C PRO A 16 15.05 -1.97 22.49
N GLU A 17 15.24 -1.61 21.22
CA GLU A 17 15.00 -0.26 20.70
C GLU A 17 13.53 0.13 20.79
N GLN A 18 12.63 -0.85 20.76
CA GLN A 18 11.17 -0.65 20.88
C GLN A 18 10.66 -1.07 22.26
N HIS A 19 11.56 -1.41 23.22
CA HIS A 19 11.21 -1.90 24.55
C HIS A 19 10.20 -3.05 24.53
N GLY A 20 10.36 -4.00 23.60
CA GLY A 20 9.39 -5.05 23.39
C GLY A 20 9.92 -6.27 22.67
N THR A 21 9.00 -7.06 22.13
CA THR A 21 9.30 -8.30 21.41
C THR A 21 8.80 -8.19 19.99
N LEU A 22 9.64 -8.53 19.01
CA LEU A 22 9.26 -8.71 17.60
C LEU A 22 8.94 -10.18 17.34
N THR A 23 7.74 -10.45 16.84
CA THR A 23 7.37 -11.76 16.31
C THR A 23 7.05 -11.65 14.83
N VAL A 24 7.71 -12.46 14.00
CA VAL A 24 7.47 -12.56 12.56
C VAL A 24 6.64 -13.79 12.28
N LEU A 25 5.51 -13.60 11.61
CA LEU A 25 4.54 -14.62 11.26
C LEU A 25 4.36 -14.71 9.75
N THR A 26 3.96 -15.89 9.28
CA THR A 26 3.32 -16.04 7.96
C THR A 26 1.91 -16.58 8.14
N HIS A 27 0.95 -16.02 7.41
CA HIS A 27 -0.41 -16.55 7.40
C HIS A 27 -0.49 -17.79 6.52
N ASP A 28 -1.01 -18.90 7.07
CA ASP A 28 -0.88 -20.23 6.48
C ASP A 28 -1.59 -20.38 5.12
N VAL A 29 -2.76 -19.74 4.96
CA VAL A 29 -3.55 -19.82 3.72
C VAL A 29 -3.05 -18.84 2.66
N SER A 30 -2.83 -17.58 3.03
CA SER A 30 -2.53 -16.51 2.06
C SER A 30 -1.03 -16.31 1.80
N GLY A 31 -0.18 -16.72 2.74
CA GLY A 31 1.26 -16.45 2.70
C GLY A 31 1.64 -15.00 3.03
N ALA A 32 0.71 -14.20 3.56
CA ALA A 32 0.98 -12.85 4.03
C ALA A 32 2.03 -12.87 5.15
N THR A 33 2.96 -11.93 5.12
CA THR A 33 3.90 -11.70 6.23
C THR A 33 3.25 -10.77 7.25
N VAL A 34 3.35 -11.12 8.54
CA VAL A 34 2.85 -10.27 9.63
C VAL A 34 3.95 -10.06 10.66
N LEU A 35 4.17 -8.81 11.01
CA LEU A 35 5.12 -8.38 12.05
C LEU A 35 4.34 -7.90 13.26
N LEU A 36 4.59 -8.50 14.42
CA LEU A 36 4.05 -8.06 15.69
C LEU A 36 5.17 -7.43 16.52
N VAL A 37 5.01 -6.18 16.91
CA VAL A 37 5.90 -5.51 17.87
C VAL A 37 5.10 -5.26 19.15
N GLU A 38 5.25 -6.18 20.11
CA GLU A 38 4.53 -6.15 21.38
C GLU A 38 5.32 -5.37 22.41
N ASN A 39 4.77 -4.26 22.89
CA ASN A 39 5.34 -3.43 23.93
C ASN A 39 4.25 -2.71 24.74
N GLU A 40 4.63 -1.80 25.67
CA GLU A 40 3.70 -1.07 26.54
C GLU A 40 3.26 0.29 25.96
N ASP A 41 3.59 0.61 24.70
CA ASP A 41 3.19 1.86 24.08
C ASP A 41 1.67 1.89 23.85
N VAL A 42 1.03 2.91 24.40
CA VAL A 42 -0.42 3.11 24.25
C VAL A 42 -0.82 3.61 22.86
N ASN A 43 0.11 4.23 22.12
CA ASN A 43 -0.10 4.69 20.76
C ASN A 43 0.14 3.53 19.79
N LYS A 44 -0.93 2.86 19.45
CA LYS A 44 -0.91 1.68 18.58
C LYS A 44 -0.70 2.07 17.13
N ALA A 45 0.12 1.32 16.40
CA ALA A 45 0.28 1.52 14.98
C ALA A 45 -0.05 0.26 14.16
N PHE A 46 -0.62 0.51 13.01
CA PHE A 46 -0.87 -0.47 11.95
C PHE A 46 -0.17 -0.01 10.67
N GLY A 47 0.32 -0.94 9.90
CA GLY A 47 0.79 -0.68 8.56
C GLY A 47 0.53 -1.89 7.67
N ILE A 48 0.12 -1.66 6.43
CA ILE A 48 0.16 -2.67 5.38
C ILE A 48 0.97 -2.13 4.21
N GLY A 49 1.96 -2.89 3.77
CA GLY A 49 2.84 -2.54 2.67
C GLY A 49 2.88 -3.63 1.62
N PHE A 50 3.07 -3.23 0.37
CA PHE A 50 3.21 -4.11 -0.78
C PHE A 50 4.54 -3.84 -1.47
N GLY A 51 5.20 -4.89 -1.98
CA GLY A 51 6.33 -4.74 -2.89
C GLY A 51 5.84 -4.21 -4.24
N THR A 52 6.20 -2.97 -4.58
CA THR A 52 5.75 -2.26 -5.78
C THR A 52 6.95 -1.72 -6.54
N PHE A 53 7.44 -2.51 -7.50
CA PHE A 53 8.62 -2.18 -8.30
C PHE A 53 8.18 -1.61 -9.64
N PRO A 54 8.34 -0.30 -9.90
CA PRO A 54 8.01 0.32 -11.19
C PRO A 54 8.87 -0.27 -12.31
N SER A 55 8.28 -0.34 -13.49
CA SER A 55 8.94 -0.78 -14.73
C SER A 55 8.90 0.29 -15.83
N ASP A 56 8.37 1.46 -15.48
CA ASP A 56 8.27 2.66 -16.31
C ASP A 56 7.87 3.87 -15.46
N ASP A 57 7.87 5.05 -16.07
CA ASP A 57 7.62 6.33 -15.42
C ASP A 57 6.13 6.75 -15.39
N THR A 58 5.20 5.81 -15.59
CA THR A 58 3.75 6.16 -15.61
C THR A 58 3.18 6.43 -14.22
N GLY A 59 3.95 6.27 -13.14
CA GLY A 59 3.50 6.51 -11.77
C GLY A 59 2.35 5.61 -11.32
N VAL A 60 2.23 4.41 -11.92
CA VAL A 60 1.09 3.52 -11.68
C VAL A 60 0.88 3.18 -10.21
N PHE A 61 1.97 3.06 -9.42
CA PHE A 61 1.86 2.76 -8.00
C PHE A 61 1.45 3.95 -7.15
N HIS A 62 1.83 5.17 -7.53
CA HIS A 62 1.37 6.40 -6.91
C HIS A 62 -0.12 6.64 -7.20
N ILE A 63 -0.54 6.44 -8.44
CA ILE A 63 -1.97 6.49 -8.81
C ILE A 63 -2.77 5.40 -8.08
N LEU A 64 -2.20 4.20 -7.89
CA LEU A 64 -2.82 3.15 -7.07
C LEU A 64 -2.93 3.57 -5.60
N GLU A 65 -1.90 4.19 -5.04
CA GLU A 65 -1.91 4.69 -3.66
C GLU A 65 -3.10 5.61 -3.40
N HIS A 66 -3.28 6.64 -4.24
CA HIS A 66 -4.40 7.58 -4.13
C HIS A 66 -5.74 6.89 -4.35
N SER A 67 -5.86 6.14 -5.44
CA SER A 67 -7.15 5.61 -5.91
C SER A 67 -7.71 4.49 -5.04
N VAL A 68 -6.89 3.66 -4.37
CA VAL A 68 -7.41 2.66 -3.43
C VAL A 68 -8.05 3.29 -2.20
N LEU A 69 -7.59 4.47 -1.79
CA LEU A 69 -8.14 5.22 -0.66
C LEU A 69 -9.34 6.10 -1.05
N ALA A 70 -9.67 6.22 -2.33
CA ALA A 70 -10.78 7.04 -2.83
C ALA A 70 -12.17 6.40 -2.63
N GLY A 71 -12.21 5.13 -2.21
CA GLY A 71 -13.43 4.38 -1.90
C GLY A 71 -13.23 2.88 -2.05
N SER A 72 -14.06 2.10 -1.35
CA SER A 72 -13.96 0.64 -1.37
C SER A 72 -15.33 -0.02 -1.34
N GLU A 73 -15.39 -1.33 -1.55
CA GLU A 73 -16.64 -2.10 -1.61
C GLU A 73 -17.51 -1.91 -0.36
N LYS A 74 -16.90 -2.00 0.83
CA LYS A 74 -17.59 -1.83 2.11
C LYS A 74 -17.86 -0.36 2.44
N TYR A 75 -17.04 0.54 1.94
CA TYR A 75 -17.09 1.99 2.18
C TYR A 75 -17.19 2.77 0.86
N PRO A 76 -18.36 2.68 0.15
CA PRO A 76 -18.55 3.27 -1.18
C PRO A 76 -18.87 4.77 -1.09
N VAL A 77 -18.06 5.52 -0.34
CA VAL A 77 -18.20 6.96 -0.16
C VAL A 77 -17.04 7.68 -0.83
N THR A 78 -17.29 8.91 -1.28
CA THR A 78 -16.24 9.73 -1.89
C THR A 78 -15.19 10.09 -0.84
N SER A 79 -13.94 9.72 -1.11
CA SER A 79 -12.77 10.04 -0.28
C SER A 79 -12.94 9.69 1.21
N PRO A 80 -13.17 8.40 1.58
CA PRO A 80 -13.28 7.97 2.97
C PRO A 80 -12.04 8.37 3.78
N PHE A 81 -10.86 8.39 3.17
CA PHE A 81 -9.62 8.82 3.79
C PHE A 81 -9.68 10.26 4.31
N LEU A 82 -10.21 11.21 3.51
CA LEU A 82 -10.36 12.60 3.94
C LEU A 82 -11.39 12.76 5.06
N GLN A 83 -12.40 11.88 5.12
CA GLN A 83 -13.36 11.86 6.21
C GLN A 83 -12.70 11.34 7.50
N LEU A 84 -11.86 10.30 7.41
CA LEU A 84 -11.11 9.78 8.55
C LEU A 84 -10.13 10.81 9.12
N LEU A 85 -9.43 11.57 8.27
CA LEU A 85 -8.55 12.67 8.71
C LEU A 85 -9.27 13.71 9.57
N LYS A 86 -10.58 13.88 9.39
CA LYS A 86 -11.40 14.87 10.13
C LYS A 86 -12.11 14.28 11.34
N SER A 87 -12.34 12.99 11.39
CA SER A 87 -13.25 12.35 12.37
C SER A 87 -12.58 11.30 13.25
N SER A 88 -11.43 10.73 12.86
CA SER A 88 -10.72 9.75 13.67
C SER A 88 -9.90 10.41 14.78
N MET A 89 -9.53 9.60 15.76
CA MET A 89 -8.60 9.98 16.84
C MET A 89 -7.14 9.61 16.49
N ALA A 90 -6.85 9.40 15.21
CA ALA A 90 -5.54 9.03 14.75
C ALA A 90 -4.51 10.11 15.06
N SER A 91 -3.39 9.71 15.65
CA SER A 91 -2.20 10.56 15.81
C SER A 91 -1.36 10.64 14.53
N PHE A 92 -1.53 9.64 13.65
CA PHE A 92 -0.92 9.58 12.33
C PHE A 92 -1.85 8.83 11.36
N LEU A 93 -2.01 9.34 10.15
CA LEU A 93 -2.80 8.73 9.08
C LEU A 93 -2.17 9.13 7.75
N ASN A 94 -1.71 8.15 6.95
CA ASN A 94 -1.04 8.45 5.69
C ASN A 94 -1.08 7.27 4.71
N ALA A 95 -0.61 7.51 3.49
CA ALA A 95 -0.17 6.55 2.51
C ALA A 95 1.10 7.08 1.84
N MET A 96 1.98 6.20 1.39
CA MET A 96 3.29 6.60 0.84
C MET A 96 3.76 5.60 -0.21
N THR A 97 4.13 6.11 -1.39
CA THR A 97 4.76 5.35 -2.45
C THR A 97 6.26 5.64 -2.50
N PHE A 98 7.05 4.58 -2.37
CA PHE A 98 8.50 4.58 -2.48
C PHE A 98 8.93 3.90 -3.79
N PRO A 99 10.22 3.94 -4.17
CA PRO A 99 10.69 3.28 -5.38
C PRO A 99 10.51 1.76 -5.42
N ASP A 100 10.35 1.10 -4.27
CA ASP A 100 10.30 -0.36 -4.14
C ASP A 100 9.07 -0.89 -3.37
N LYS A 101 8.29 -0.01 -2.77
CA LYS A 101 7.11 -0.36 -1.97
C LYS A 101 6.08 0.74 -1.90
N THR A 102 4.84 0.37 -1.63
CA THR A 102 3.77 1.30 -1.25
C THR A 102 3.21 0.86 0.10
N VAL A 103 3.09 1.79 1.05
CA VAL A 103 2.69 1.51 2.43
C VAL A 103 1.52 2.39 2.86
N TYR A 104 0.65 1.83 3.68
CA TYR A 104 -0.56 2.44 4.20
C TYR A 104 -0.54 2.35 5.73
N PRO A 105 0.10 3.30 6.42
CA PRO A 105 0.23 3.32 7.86
C PRO A 105 -0.80 4.21 8.53
N PHE A 106 -1.18 3.84 9.76
CA PHE A 106 -1.84 4.74 10.71
C PHE A 106 -1.40 4.45 12.14
N ALA A 107 -1.61 5.41 13.05
CA ALA A 107 -1.45 5.24 14.47
C ALA A 107 -2.56 5.95 15.25
N THR A 108 -3.03 5.32 16.33
CA THR A 108 -4.04 5.88 17.23
C THR A 108 -3.90 5.28 18.64
N PRO A 109 -4.09 6.06 19.71
CA PRO A 109 -4.14 5.53 21.07
C PRO A 109 -5.46 4.83 21.39
N ASN A 110 -6.53 5.06 20.60
CA ASN A 110 -7.87 4.56 20.86
C ASN A 110 -8.10 3.18 20.23
N GLU A 111 -8.50 2.21 21.02
CA GLU A 111 -8.70 0.81 20.60
C GLU A 111 -9.85 0.63 19.60
N THR A 112 -10.95 1.34 19.80
CA THR A 112 -12.12 1.27 18.90
C THR A 112 -11.78 1.91 17.56
N ASP A 113 -11.13 3.06 17.59
CA ASP A 113 -10.68 3.76 16.38
C ASP A 113 -9.67 2.92 15.61
N PHE A 114 -8.73 2.24 16.30
CA PHE A 114 -7.77 1.33 15.69
C PHE A 114 -8.46 0.22 14.87
N LYS A 115 -9.48 -0.43 15.44
CA LYS A 115 -10.23 -1.47 14.74
C LYS A 115 -10.96 -0.94 13.51
N ASN A 116 -11.58 0.23 13.64
CA ASN A 116 -12.28 0.88 12.53
C ASN A 116 -11.33 1.27 11.41
N LEU A 117 -10.20 1.91 11.74
CA LEU A 117 -9.18 2.30 10.77
C LEU A 117 -8.57 1.07 10.08
N MET A 118 -8.26 0.01 10.84
CA MET A 118 -7.72 -1.24 10.29
C MET A 118 -8.69 -1.85 9.27
N ASP A 119 -9.99 -1.92 9.57
CA ASP A 119 -11.00 -2.45 8.65
C ASP A 119 -11.15 -1.57 7.39
N VAL A 120 -11.15 -0.24 7.54
CA VAL A 120 -11.21 0.68 6.39
C VAL A 120 -9.98 0.54 5.50
N TYR A 121 -8.77 0.53 6.06
CA TYR A 121 -7.54 0.40 5.29
C TYR A 121 -7.43 -0.95 4.57
N LEU A 122 -7.75 -2.05 5.26
CA LEU A 122 -7.74 -3.38 4.66
C LEU A 122 -8.75 -3.49 3.52
N ASN A 123 -9.97 -2.96 3.71
CA ASN A 123 -10.97 -2.98 2.65
C ASN A 123 -10.57 -2.08 1.47
N ALA A 124 -9.98 -0.92 1.74
CA ALA A 124 -9.47 -0.02 0.73
C ALA A 124 -8.41 -0.70 -0.17
N VAL A 125 -7.39 -1.33 0.43
CA VAL A 125 -6.28 -1.91 -0.35
C VAL A 125 -6.66 -3.23 -1.04
N PHE A 126 -7.60 -4.01 -0.49
CA PHE A 126 -7.97 -5.32 -1.05
C PHE A 126 -9.24 -5.31 -1.92
N CYS A 127 -10.14 -4.35 -1.71
CA CYS A 127 -11.42 -4.26 -2.42
C CYS A 127 -11.73 -2.81 -2.89
N PRO A 128 -10.79 -2.11 -3.57
CA PRO A 128 -11.01 -0.71 -3.95
C PRO A 128 -12.02 -0.56 -5.08
N LEU A 129 -12.85 0.49 -5.00
CA LEU A 129 -13.80 0.86 -6.06
C LEU A 129 -13.11 1.16 -7.39
N ALA A 130 -11.89 1.68 -7.37
CA ALA A 130 -11.10 1.98 -8.56
C ALA A 130 -10.91 0.79 -9.53
N MET A 131 -11.13 -0.45 -9.08
CA MET A 131 -11.06 -1.64 -9.95
C MET A 131 -12.32 -1.87 -10.78
N VAL A 132 -13.45 -1.30 -10.39
CA VAL A 132 -14.76 -1.44 -11.05
C VAL A 132 -15.30 -0.11 -11.56
N ASP A 133 -14.89 0.99 -10.98
CA ASP A 133 -15.26 2.34 -11.39
C ASP A 133 -14.05 3.08 -11.98
N LYS A 134 -14.08 3.26 -13.30
CA LYS A 134 -13.00 3.95 -14.02
C LYS A 134 -12.88 5.44 -13.64
N SER A 135 -13.97 6.07 -13.20
CA SER A 135 -13.96 7.50 -12.86
C SER A 135 -13.00 7.80 -11.70
N VAL A 136 -12.82 6.86 -10.78
CA VAL A 136 -11.84 7.00 -9.69
C VAL A 136 -10.41 7.06 -10.23
N PHE A 137 -10.07 6.17 -11.19
CA PHE A 137 -8.77 6.22 -11.85
C PHE A 137 -8.57 7.53 -12.64
N GLU A 138 -9.60 8.01 -13.32
CA GLU A 138 -9.52 9.26 -14.10
C GLU A 138 -9.36 10.48 -13.19
N GLN A 139 -10.05 10.51 -12.06
CA GLN A 139 -9.94 11.59 -11.08
C GLN A 139 -8.57 11.61 -10.39
N GLU A 140 -8.15 10.48 -9.83
CA GLU A 140 -6.91 10.40 -9.04
C GLU A 140 -5.67 10.37 -9.94
N GLY A 141 -5.71 9.67 -11.06
CA GLY A 141 -4.58 9.52 -11.97
C GLY A 141 -4.49 10.65 -12.98
N TRP A 142 -5.20 10.46 -14.11
CA TRP A 142 -5.24 11.43 -15.18
C TRP A 142 -6.45 11.25 -16.10
N HIS A 143 -6.89 12.34 -16.71
CA HIS A 143 -7.89 12.38 -17.78
C HIS A 143 -7.64 13.56 -18.72
N ARG A 144 -8.38 13.61 -19.84
CA ARG A 144 -8.43 14.78 -20.73
C ARG A 144 -9.73 15.51 -20.53
N ASP A 145 -9.62 16.80 -20.29
CA ASP A 145 -10.75 17.73 -20.26
C ASP A 145 -11.30 17.99 -21.66
N ALA A 146 -12.47 18.61 -21.74
CA ALA A 146 -13.15 18.90 -23.01
C ALA A 146 -12.33 19.79 -23.96
N ASP A 147 -11.43 20.62 -23.43
CA ASP A 147 -10.51 21.47 -24.18
C ASP A 147 -9.22 20.74 -24.61
N GLY A 148 -9.05 19.47 -24.23
CA GLY A 148 -7.89 18.65 -24.53
C GLY A 148 -6.77 18.72 -23.47
N THR A 149 -6.92 19.56 -22.44
CA THR A 149 -5.97 19.66 -21.33
C THR A 149 -5.92 18.34 -20.55
N VAL A 150 -4.73 17.96 -20.10
CA VAL A 150 -4.55 16.81 -19.20
C VAL A 150 -4.63 17.30 -17.76
N SER A 151 -5.43 16.63 -16.94
CA SER A 151 -5.55 16.91 -15.50
C SER A 151 -5.73 15.60 -14.72
N GLY A 152 -5.67 15.68 -13.39
CA GLY A 152 -5.76 14.57 -12.46
C GLY A 152 -5.00 14.89 -11.19
N VAL A 153 -5.36 14.28 -10.06
CA VAL A 153 -4.74 14.61 -8.76
C VAL A 153 -3.24 14.33 -8.81
N VAL A 154 -2.83 13.09 -9.10
CA VAL A 154 -1.42 12.69 -9.17
C VAL A 154 -0.69 13.40 -10.32
N TYR A 155 -1.33 13.55 -11.48
CA TYR A 155 -0.75 14.27 -12.61
C TYR A 155 -0.36 15.71 -12.23
N ASN A 156 -1.28 16.45 -11.61
CA ASN A 156 -1.05 17.84 -11.20
C ASN A 156 -0.01 17.95 -10.07
N GLU A 157 -0.04 17.01 -9.12
CA GLU A 157 0.94 16.92 -8.04
C GLU A 157 2.36 16.73 -8.61
N MET A 158 2.53 15.80 -9.53
CA MET A 158 3.84 15.51 -10.11
C MET A 158 4.34 16.62 -11.03
N GLN A 159 3.45 17.35 -11.72
CA GLN A 159 3.83 18.58 -12.41
C GLN A 159 4.46 19.59 -11.44
N GLY A 160 3.87 19.76 -10.26
CA GLY A 160 4.41 20.65 -9.22
C GLY A 160 5.71 20.13 -8.63
N ALA A 161 5.77 18.83 -8.28
CA ALA A 161 6.93 18.22 -7.65
C ALA A 161 8.19 18.24 -8.54
N LEU A 162 8.04 18.01 -9.84
CA LEU A 162 9.15 17.98 -10.80
C LEU A 162 9.44 19.34 -11.45
N ALA A 163 8.73 20.41 -11.09
CA ALA A 163 8.99 21.75 -11.63
C ALA A 163 10.31 22.36 -11.10
N ALA A 164 10.77 21.95 -9.91
CA ALA A 164 11.99 22.47 -9.31
C ALA A 164 13.25 21.88 -9.97
N PRO A 165 14.28 22.71 -10.27
CA PRO A 165 15.53 22.22 -10.85
C PRO A 165 16.22 21.15 -10.02
N ASP A 166 16.16 21.23 -8.69
CA ASP A 166 16.78 20.25 -7.80
C ASP A 166 16.09 18.87 -7.90
N ALA A 167 14.76 18.84 -8.08
CA ALA A 167 14.03 17.59 -8.29
C ALA A 167 14.40 16.94 -9.63
N GLN A 168 14.55 17.73 -10.68
CA GLN A 168 15.01 17.26 -12.00
C GLN A 168 16.43 16.73 -11.95
N LEU A 169 17.32 17.40 -11.21
CA LEU A 169 18.69 16.94 -11.01
C LEU A 169 18.71 15.61 -10.25
N GLN A 170 17.91 15.49 -9.19
CA GLN A 170 17.82 14.25 -8.40
C GLN A 170 17.34 13.08 -9.27
N ASP A 171 16.29 13.28 -10.07
CA ASP A 171 15.79 12.26 -10.99
C ASP A 171 16.86 11.85 -12.02
N ALA A 172 17.56 12.80 -12.62
CA ALA A 172 18.62 12.53 -13.57
C ALA A 172 19.78 11.74 -12.94
N LEU A 173 20.13 12.04 -11.68
CA LEU A 173 21.15 11.29 -10.93
C LEU A 173 20.69 9.86 -10.63
N GLU A 174 19.47 9.65 -10.17
CA GLU A 174 18.91 8.33 -9.87
C GLU A 174 18.87 7.45 -11.13
N ARG A 175 18.42 7.98 -12.26
CA ARG A 175 18.44 7.30 -13.55
C ARG A 175 19.86 6.92 -13.98
N ALA A 176 20.84 7.80 -13.78
CA ALA A 176 22.23 7.55 -14.15
C ALA A 176 22.89 6.52 -13.22
N MET A 177 22.56 6.54 -11.93
CA MET A 177 23.14 5.63 -10.93
C MET A 177 22.50 4.24 -10.93
N PHE A 178 21.21 4.13 -11.25
CA PHE A 178 20.42 2.90 -11.11
C PHE A 178 19.62 2.53 -12.38
N PRO A 179 20.23 2.58 -13.59
CA PRO A 179 19.49 2.49 -14.85
C PRO A 179 18.73 1.17 -15.06
N ASP A 180 19.21 0.09 -14.43
CA ASP A 180 18.67 -1.27 -14.60
C ASP A 180 17.80 -1.73 -13.42
N THR A 181 17.35 -0.80 -12.58
CA THR A 181 16.58 -1.11 -11.37
C THR A 181 15.31 -0.26 -11.29
N ALA A 182 14.42 -0.60 -10.34
CA ALA A 182 13.23 0.20 -10.04
C ALA A 182 13.55 1.65 -9.61
N TYR A 183 14.74 1.87 -9.07
CA TYR A 183 15.21 3.20 -8.64
C TYR A 183 15.59 4.12 -9.81
N GLY A 184 15.72 3.59 -11.04
CA GLY A 184 15.91 4.38 -12.24
C GLY A 184 14.64 4.97 -12.84
N PHE A 185 13.48 4.71 -12.23
CA PHE A 185 12.19 5.26 -12.65
C PHE A 185 11.67 6.28 -11.63
N VAL A 186 10.92 7.28 -12.11
CA VAL A 186 10.18 8.21 -11.23
C VAL A 186 9.00 7.48 -10.61
N SER A 187 9.14 7.03 -9.36
CA SER A 187 8.11 6.25 -8.68
C SER A 187 6.77 7.00 -8.56
N GLY A 188 6.82 8.32 -8.39
CA GLY A 188 5.64 9.19 -8.39
C GLY A 188 4.98 9.36 -9.74
N GLY A 189 5.72 9.13 -10.81
CA GLY A 189 5.29 9.32 -12.20
C GLY A 189 5.83 10.60 -12.83
N ASP A 190 6.30 10.49 -14.07
CA ASP A 190 6.70 11.61 -14.88
C ASP A 190 5.46 12.18 -15.61
N PRO A 191 5.13 13.47 -15.51
CA PRO A 191 3.99 14.09 -16.19
C PRO A 191 3.94 13.84 -17.71
N GLU A 192 5.08 13.67 -18.38
CA GLU A 192 5.11 13.31 -19.79
C GLU A 192 4.71 11.85 -20.04
N SER A 193 4.95 10.98 -19.06
CA SER A 193 4.70 9.53 -19.14
C SER A 193 3.36 9.11 -18.54
N ILE A 194 2.85 9.81 -17.52
CA ILE A 194 1.56 9.51 -16.85
C ILE A 194 0.41 9.30 -17.84
N PRO A 195 0.23 10.15 -18.91
CA PRO A 195 -0.87 9.99 -19.85
C PRO A 195 -0.79 8.73 -20.75
N ALA A 196 0.31 7.99 -20.70
CA ALA A 196 0.42 6.70 -21.37
C ALA A 196 -0.15 5.54 -20.53
N LEU A 197 -0.48 5.76 -19.26
CA LEU A 197 -1.08 4.75 -18.39
C LEU A 197 -2.54 4.51 -18.77
N THR A 198 -2.84 3.31 -19.25
CA THR A 198 -4.21 2.90 -19.53
C THR A 198 -4.87 2.27 -18.30
N TYR A 199 -6.20 2.38 -18.20
CA TYR A 199 -6.97 1.75 -17.12
C TYR A 199 -6.78 0.22 -17.09
N GLU A 200 -6.62 -0.44 -18.24
CA GLU A 200 -6.36 -1.89 -18.30
C GLU A 200 -4.96 -2.25 -17.75
N LYS A 201 -3.92 -1.43 -18.02
CA LYS A 201 -2.59 -1.60 -17.43
C LYS A 201 -2.65 -1.39 -15.92
N TYR A 202 -3.31 -0.32 -15.47
CA TYR A 202 -3.54 0.00 -14.06
C TYR A 202 -4.18 -1.17 -13.29
N LYS A 203 -5.30 -1.73 -13.79
CA LYS A 203 -5.96 -2.90 -13.18
C LYS A 203 -5.08 -4.16 -13.16
N ARG A 204 -4.30 -4.37 -14.21
CA ARG A 204 -3.37 -5.51 -14.29
C ARG A 204 -2.26 -5.40 -13.26
N VAL A 205 -1.69 -4.20 -13.08
CA VAL A 205 -0.65 -3.93 -12.08
C VAL A 205 -1.20 -4.11 -10.66
N TYR A 206 -2.38 -3.56 -10.37
CA TYR A 206 -3.05 -3.80 -9.09
C TYR A 206 -3.18 -5.29 -8.78
N ARG A 207 -3.80 -6.07 -9.67
CA ARG A 207 -4.00 -7.51 -9.46
C ARG A 207 -2.70 -8.29 -9.29
N ARG A 208 -1.58 -7.77 -9.81
CA ARG A 208 -0.27 -8.39 -9.68
C ARG A 208 0.39 -8.08 -8.35
N HIS A 209 0.27 -6.87 -7.84
CA HIS A 209 1.04 -6.39 -6.69
C HIS A 209 0.24 -6.30 -5.38
N TYR A 210 -1.05 -5.99 -5.43
CA TYR A 210 -1.92 -5.88 -4.26
C TYR A 210 -2.55 -7.23 -3.92
N SER A 211 -1.73 -8.15 -3.46
CA SER A 211 -2.14 -9.50 -3.07
C SER A 211 -1.56 -9.84 -1.70
N ALA A 212 -2.26 -10.69 -0.97
CA ALA A 212 -1.88 -11.06 0.39
C ALA A 212 -0.47 -11.69 0.45
N ASP A 213 -0.09 -12.48 -0.55
CA ASP A 213 1.25 -13.11 -0.62
C ASP A 213 2.39 -12.15 -1.00
N ASN A 214 2.08 -10.90 -1.33
CA ASN A 214 3.04 -9.82 -1.59
C ASN A 214 2.94 -8.70 -0.53
N CYS A 215 2.17 -8.89 0.54
CA CYS A 215 2.03 -7.87 1.58
C CYS A 215 2.84 -8.20 2.83
N CYS A 216 3.19 -7.13 3.54
CA CYS A 216 3.69 -7.16 4.90
C CYS A 216 2.78 -6.31 5.77
N ILE A 217 2.18 -6.92 6.79
CA ILE A 217 1.30 -6.25 7.77
C ILE A 217 2.09 -6.07 9.06
N THR A 218 2.05 -4.89 9.64
CA THR A 218 2.70 -4.58 10.92
C THR A 218 1.65 -4.17 11.94
N LEU A 219 1.71 -4.76 13.13
CA LEU A 219 0.96 -4.39 14.33
C LEU A 219 1.96 -4.02 15.42
N TYR A 220 1.84 -2.80 15.97
CA TYR A 220 2.74 -2.27 16.98
C TYR A 220 1.96 -1.71 18.17
N GLY A 221 2.48 -1.92 19.37
CA GLY A 221 2.01 -1.29 20.58
C GLY A 221 1.26 -2.22 21.54
N LYS A 222 0.68 -1.64 22.57
CA LYS A 222 -0.08 -2.37 23.59
C LYS A 222 -1.51 -2.66 23.12
N MET A 223 -1.72 -3.87 22.62
CA MET A 223 -3.04 -4.34 22.18
C MET A 223 -3.17 -5.86 22.30
N ASP A 224 -4.38 -6.38 22.17
CA ASP A 224 -4.61 -7.82 22.01
C ASP A 224 -4.25 -8.23 20.57
N MET A 225 -3.02 -8.73 20.38
CA MET A 225 -2.53 -9.18 19.08
C MET A 225 -3.32 -10.37 18.54
N ALA A 226 -3.75 -11.30 19.41
CA ALA A 226 -4.52 -12.47 18.99
C ALA A 226 -5.89 -12.08 18.43
N GLU A 227 -6.56 -11.10 19.04
CA GLU A 227 -7.81 -10.55 18.51
C GLU A 227 -7.62 -9.92 17.12
N LYS A 228 -6.56 -9.14 16.92
CA LYS A 228 -6.28 -8.50 15.62
C LYS A 228 -5.94 -9.51 14.54
N LEU A 229 -5.14 -10.52 14.88
CA LEU A 229 -4.81 -11.61 13.95
C LEU A 229 -6.05 -12.42 13.57
N ALA A 230 -6.94 -12.72 14.52
CA ALA A 230 -8.18 -13.42 14.24
C ALA A 230 -9.11 -12.61 13.29
N LEU A 231 -9.14 -11.28 13.43
CA LEU A 231 -9.87 -10.40 12.53
C LEU A 231 -9.26 -10.40 11.13
N LEU A 232 -7.94 -10.25 11.03
CA LEU A 232 -7.20 -10.32 9.76
C LEU A 232 -7.45 -11.64 9.03
N ASP A 233 -7.34 -12.77 9.73
CA ASP A 233 -7.60 -14.10 9.18
C ASP A 233 -9.03 -14.21 8.66
N LYS A 234 -10.02 -14.04 9.54
CA LYS A 234 -11.43 -14.28 9.27
C LYS A 234 -11.99 -13.39 8.16
N ASP A 235 -11.66 -12.08 8.20
CA ASP A 235 -12.34 -11.10 7.36
C ASP A 235 -11.61 -10.90 6.02
N TYR A 236 -10.30 -11.17 5.95
CA TYR A 236 -9.47 -10.88 4.78
C TYR A 236 -8.62 -12.05 4.32
N LEU A 237 -7.62 -12.49 5.11
CA LEU A 237 -6.52 -13.32 4.61
C LEU A 237 -6.94 -14.74 4.23
N SER A 238 -7.86 -15.38 4.98
CA SER A 238 -8.38 -16.71 4.65
C SER A 238 -9.18 -16.76 3.35
N LYS A 239 -9.67 -15.58 2.87
CA LYS A 239 -10.40 -15.45 1.60
C LYS A 239 -9.46 -15.25 0.40
N MET A 240 -8.17 -15.08 0.64
CA MET A 240 -7.14 -14.74 -0.36
C MET A 240 -6.05 -15.82 -0.39
N PRO A 241 -6.30 -17.00 -1.00
CA PRO A 241 -5.32 -18.06 -1.02
C PRO A 241 -4.05 -17.61 -1.77
N LYS A 242 -2.91 -18.12 -1.30
CA LYS A 242 -1.60 -17.88 -1.93
C LYS A 242 -1.67 -18.21 -3.41
N ARG A 243 -1.17 -17.31 -4.24
CA ARG A 243 -1.09 -17.54 -5.69
C ARG A 243 -0.13 -18.70 -5.99
N SER A 244 -0.48 -19.53 -6.99
CA SER A 244 0.41 -20.59 -7.45
C SER A 244 1.74 -20.00 -7.93
N GLU A 245 2.85 -20.74 -7.77
CA GLU A 245 4.18 -20.29 -8.19
C GLU A 245 4.26 -19.89 -9.67
N GLU A 246 3.48 -20.52 -10.53
CA GLU A 246 3.34 -20.13 -11.95
C GLU A 246 2.88 -18.68 -12.15
N ARG A 247 2.11 -18.12 -11.23
CA ARG A 247 1.70 -16.70 -11.26
C ARG A 247 2.73 -15.77 -10.61
N ARG A 248 3.57 -16.29 -9.69
CA ARG A 248 4.71 -15.57 -9.11
C ARG A 248 5.84 -15.38 -10.12
N VAL A 249 6.16 -16.42 -10.88
CA VAL A 249 7.26 -16.49 -11.87
C VAL A 249 6.95 -15.74 -13.17
N GLY A 250 5.87 -15.00 -13.25
CA GLY A 250 5.62 -14.08 -14.36
C GLY A 250 6.68 -12.99 -14.46
N LYS A 251 7.92 -13.37 -14.76
CA LYS A 251 9.09 -12.53 -15.06
C LYS A 251 9.67 -11.76 -13.86
N GLU A 252 10.36 -12.45 -13.00
CA GLU A 252 11.61 -11.90 -12.49
C GLU A 252 12.46 -11.49 -13.70
N CYS A 253 12.97 -10.26 -13.68
CA CYS A 253 13.92 -9.80 -14.68
C CYS A 253 15.00 -10.87 -14.88
N ARG A 254 15.08 -11.44 -16.07
CA ARG A 254 16.28 -12.14 -16.48
C ARG A 254 17.36 -11.09 -16.66
N SER A 255 18.03 -10.73 -15.57
CA SER A 255 19.37 -10.15 -15.65
C SER A 255 20.29 -11.25 -16.16
N ARG A 256 20.72 -11.14 -17.38
CA ARG A 256 21.98 -11.68 -17.86
C ARG A 256 22.94 -10.54 -18.07
#